data_9a31d722febb58f47157e4972060a962
#
_entry.id   9a31d722febb58f47157e4972060a962
#
_cell.length_a   1.000
_cell.length_b   1.000
_cell.length_c   1.000
_cell.angle_alpha   90.00
_cell.angle_beta   90.00
_cell.angle_gamma   90.00
#
_symmetry.space_group_name_H-M   'P 1'
#
loop_
_entity.id
_entity.type
_entity.pdbx_description
1 polymer ?
#
loop_
_entity_poly.entity_id
_entity_poly.type
_entity_poly.pdbx_seq_one_letter_code
_entity_poly.pdbx_strand_id
1 'polypeptide(L)'
;MNRIKAVLQKCWQYEIVHAAVYSALLNMLVECFNRRSLIGLVMIFTNPVLFLYNTLIILVTMSIVLLFHRKVFVYCTVSVVWILLAVTNFVVLCSRKTPFTAMDIYLIEDAIKVIPVYLNVFQMILIVLAVAAGIAGLVWLWIKGPKQQEKIHYIRTTVKIGLLLLCCMGVTHFLLLTGTISSYFGNLANAYKQYGFAYCFTCSVVDRGISISYEYTPEYVNSLN
;
A
#
# COMPACT_ATOMS: atom_id res chain seq x y z
N MET A 1 -7.17 12.86 34.12
CA MET A 1 -8.00 12.82 32.87
C MET A 1 -7.87 14.07 32.01
N ASN A 2 -7.85 15.30 32.59
CA ASN A 2 -7.78 16.55 31.81
C ASN A 2 -6.45 16.79 31.05
N ARG A 3 -5.30 16.37 31.59
CA ARG A 3 -4.00 16.51 30.91
C ARG A 3 -3.89 15.66 29.64
N ILE A 4 -4.43 14.43 29.67
CA ILE A 4 -4.43 13.53 28.51
C ILE A 4 -5.32 14.09 27.41
N LYS A 5 -6.51 14.61 27.76
CA LYS A 5 -7.41 15.27 26.80
C LYS A 5 -6.75 16.50 26.14
N ALA A 6 -6.04 17.32 26.91
CA ALA A 6 -5.35 18.50 26.39
C ALA A 6 -4.19 18.13 25.46
N VAL A 7 -3.44 17.07 25.78
CA VAL A 7 -2.36 16.55 24.92
C VAL A 7 -2.94 15.97 23.63
N LEU A 8 -4.02 15.18 23.71
CA LEU A 8 -4.70 14.62 22.54
C LEU A 8 -5.26 15.72 21.63
N GLN A 9 -5.89 16.77 22.20
CA GLN A 9 -6.36 17.91 21.42
C GLN A 9 -5.23 18.65 20.73
N LYS A 10 -4.10 18.85 21.41
CA LYS A 10 -2.91 19.48 20.83
C LYS A 10 -2.27 18.61 19.73
N CYS A 11 -2.20 17.29 19.92
CA CYS A 11 -1.72 16.37 18.88
C CYS A 11 -2.65 16.33 17.66
N TRP A 12 -3.97 16.40 17.89
CA TRP A 12 -4.98 16.39 16.82
C TRP A 12 -4.95 17.63 15.93
N GLN A 13 -4.31 18.72 16.36
CA GLN A 13 -4.07 19.91 15.53
C GLN A 13 -3.00 19.70 14.46
N TYR A 14 -2.18 18.65 14.56
CA TYR A 14 -1.15 18.35 13.56
C TYR A 14 -1.73 17.52 12.42
N GLU A 15 -1.64 18.02 11.20
CA GLU A 15 -2.09 17.32 9.99
C GLU A 15 -1.48 15.93 9.81
N ILE A 16 -0.23 15.75 10.26
CA ILE A 16 0.47 14.47 10.18
C ILE A 16 -0.19 13.40 11.06
N VAL A 17 -0.83 13.78 12.16
CA VAL A 17 -1.57 12.86 13.04
C VAL A 17 -2.83 12.36 12.33
N HIS A 18 -3.56 13.28 11.66
CA HIS A 18 -4.71 12.88 10.83
C HIS A 18 -4.29 11.91 9.72
N ALA A 19 -3.18 12.22 9.02
CA ALA A 19 -2.64 11.34 8.00
C ALA A 19 -2.25 9.97 8.58
N ALA A 20 -1.64 9.92 9.76
CA ALA A 20 -1.23 8.68 10.41
C ALA A 20 -2.44 7.82 10.82
N VAL A 21 -3.46 8.42 11.45
CA VAL A 21 -4.69 7.71 11.82
C VAL A 21 -5.41 7.20 10.58
N TYR A 22 -5.51 8.03 9.55
CA TYR A 22 -6.13 7.65 8.28
C TYR A 22 -5.38 6.51 7.59
N SER A 23 -4.03 6.57 7.58
CA SER A 23 -3.18 5.49 7.04
C SER A 23 -3.33 4.20 7.82
N ALA A 24 -3.50 4.26 9.14
CA ALA A 24 -3.73 3.08 9.97
C ALA A 24 -5.08 2.42 9.66
N LEU A 25 -6.14 3.22 9.52
CA LEU A 25 -7.47 2.72 9.13
C LEU A 25 -7.44 2.10 7.73
N LEU A 26 -6.75 2.75 6.79
CA LEU A 26 -6.60 2.24 5.43
C LEU A 26 -5.78 0.93 5.42
N ASN A 27 -4.71 0.84 6.23
CA ASN A 27 -3.94 -0.38 6.37
C ASN A 27 -4.79 -1.53 6.94
N MET A 28 -5.64 -1.27 7.93
CA MET A 28 -6.58 -2.27 8.45
C MET A 28 -7.49 -2.81 7.35
N LEU A 29 -8.03 -1.93 6.50
CA LEU A 29 -8.89 -2.33 5.38
C LEU A 29 -8.10 -3.14 4.35
N VAL A 30 -6.91 -2.70 3.96
CA VAL A 30 -6.01 -3.40 3.03
C VAL A 30 -5.66 -4.80 3.53
N GLU A 31 -5.36 -4.95 4.84
CA GLU A 31 -5.06 -6.25 5.43
C GLU A 31 -6.28 -7.18 5.51
N CYS A 32 -7.49 -6.65 5.65
CA CYS A 32 -8.70 -7.46 5.55
C CYS A 32 -8.85 -8.09 4.16
N PHE A 33 -8.61 -7.34 3.09
CA PHE A 33 -8.60 -7.87 1.73
C PHE A 33 -7.45 -8.87 1.50
N ASN A 34 -6.24 -8.54 1.97
CA ASN A 34 -5.07 -9.41 1.84
C ASN A 34 -5.29 -10.78 2.49
N ARG A 35 -5.90 -10.80 3.67
CA ARG A 35 -6.17 -12.05 4.43
C ARG A 35 -7.49 -12.71 4.07
N ARG A 36 -8.30 -12.07 3.22
CA ARG A 36 -9.67 -12.50 2.87
C ARG A 36 -10.55 -12.76 4.10
N SER A 37 -10.33 -12.01 5.18
CA SER A 37 -10.99 -12.17 6.46
C SER A 37 -10.87 -10.91 7.30
N LEU A 38 -11.85 -10.69 8.19
CA LEU A 38 -11.79 -9.63 9.20
C LEU A 38 -10.65 -9.83 10.24
N ILE A 39 -9.95 -10.97 10.21
CA ILE A 39 -8.72 -11.19 11.00
C ILE A 39 -7.65 -10.14 10.69
N GLY A 40 -7.69 -9.48 9.52
CA GLY A 40 -6.86 -8.31 9.23
C GLY A 40 -6.95 -7.21 10.28
N LEU A 41 -8.12 -7.01 10.90
CA LEU A 41 -8.32 -6.06 12.00
C LEU A 41 -7.55 -6.45 13.27
N VAL A 42 -7.31 -7.73 13.48
CA VAL A 42 -6.62 -8.26 14.67
C VAL A 42 -5.09 -8.15 14.52
N MET A 43 -4.59 -7.85 13.33
CA MET A 43 -3.13 -7.73 13.08
C MET A 43 -2.47 -6.69 13.99
N ILE A 44 -3.17 -5.62 14.36
CA ILE A 44 -2.68 -4.61 15.30
C ILE A 44 -2.31 -5.21 16.66
N PHE A 45 -2.98 -6.29 17.08
CA PHE A 45 -2.75 -6.96 18.35
C PHE A 45 -1.79 -8.14 18.23
N THR A 46 -1.85 -8.89 17.12
CA THR A 46 -1.02 -10.09 16.92
C THR A 46 0.40 -9.75 16.49
N ASN A 47 0.57 -8.74 15.62
CA ASN A 47 1.86 -8.31 15.10
C ASN A 47 1.93 -6.77 15.02
N PRO A 48 1.97 -6.06 16.16
CA PRO A 48 1.89 -4.59 16.19
C PRO A 48 3.05 -3.92 15.44
N VAL A 49 4.25 -4.50 15.49
CA VAL A 49 5.43 -3.94 14.79
C VAL A 49 5.21 -3.94 13.28
N LEU A 50 4.77 -5.06 12.73
CA LEU A 50 4.50 -5.19 11.29
C LEU A 50 3.30 -4.34 10.87
N PHE A 51 2.26 -4.25 11.71
CA PHE A 51 1.12 -3.37 11.46
C PHE A 51 1.56 -1.90 11.38
N LEU A 52 2.34 -1.42 12.35
CA LEU A 52 2.86 -0.05 12.37
C LEU A 52 3.78 0.21 11.17
N TYR A 53 4.60 -0.76 10.80
CA TYR A 53 5.49 -0.63 9.66
C TYR A 53 4.73 -0.54 8.32
N ASN A 54 3.72 -1.39 8.08
CA ASN A 54 2.85 -1.29 6.91
C ASN A 54 2.08 0.05 6.91
N THR A 55 1.62 0.50 8.08
CA THR A 55 1.00 1.83 8.24
C THR A 55 1.98 2.95 7.87
N LEU A 56 3.24 2.85 8.25
CA LEU A 56 4.28 3.82 7.90
C LEU A 56 4.50 3.90 6.39
N ILE A 57 4.51 2.78 5.68
CA ILE A 57 4.61 2.74 4.21
C ILE A 57 3.43 3.48 3.56
N ILE A 58 2.21 3.20 4.03
CA ILE A 58 1.01 3.90 3.53
C ILE A 58 1.09 5.40 3.89
N LEU A 59 1.55 5.75 5.10
CA LEU A 59 1.72 7.14 5.52
C LEU A 59 2.71 7.90 4.65
N VAL A 60 3.79 7.27 4.20
CA VAL A 60 4.74 7.89 3.26
C VAL A 60 4.03 8.27 1.96
N THR A 61 3.21 7.39 1.40
CA THR A 61 2.42 7.71 0.20
C THR A 61 1.36 8.77 0.47
N MET A 62 0.70 8.73 1.64
CA MET A 62 -0.28 9.73 2.07
C MET A 62 0.35 11.10 2.34
N SER A 63 1.63 11.16 2.69
CA SER A 63 2.31 12.44 2.98
C SER A 63 2.34 13.38 1.76
N ILE A 64 2.15 12.87 0.54
CA ILE A 64 1.98 13.66 -0.69
C ILE A 64 0.82 14.67 -0.55
N VAL A 65 -0.20 14.36 0.25
CA VAL A 65 -1.33 15.25 0.56
C VAL A 65 -0.87 16.63 1.05
N LEU A 66 0.24 16.68 1.78
CA LEU A 66 0.78 17.91 2.35
C LEU A 66 1.27 18.92 1.29
N LEU A 67 1.48 18.50 0.05
CA LEU A 67 1.90 19.34 -1.07
C LEU A 67 0.72 19.97 -1.83
N PHE A 68 -0.51 19.56 -1.53
CA PHE A 68 -1.67 19.98 -2.30
C PHE A 68 -2.65 20.81 -1.45
N HIS A 69 -3.23 21.84 -2.06
CA HIS A 69 -4.30 22.64 -1.45
C HIS A 69 -5.64 21.88 -1.37
N ARG A 70 -5.84 20.85 -2.20
CA ARG A 70 -7.03 20.00 -2.23
C ARG A 70 -6.79 18.68 -1.49
N LYS A 71 -6.57 18.76 -0.19
CA LYS A 71 -6.18 17.62 0.64
C LYS A 71 -7.16 16.46 0.54
N VAL A 72 -8.47 16.73 0.58
CA VAL A 72 -9.52 15.69 0.51
C VAL A 72 -9.42 14.91 -0.81
N PHE A 73 -9.23 15.61 -1.93
CA PHE A 73 -9.04 14.95 -3.22
C PHE A 73 -7.83 14.00 -3.20
N VAL A 74 -6.70 14.45 -2.69
CA VAL A 74 -5.47 13.63 -2.66
C VAL A 74 -5.62 12.46 -1.70
N TYR A 75 -6.25 12.65 -0.52
CA TYR A 75 -6.58 11.54 0.39
C TYR A 75 -7.43 10.49 -0.32
N CYS A 76 -8.49 10.90 -1.00
CA CYS A 76 -9.36 9.98 -1.74
C CYS A 76 -8.59 9.27 -2.87
N THR A 77 -7.78 10.01 -3.64
CA THR A 77 -7.01 9.41 -4.74
C THR A 77 -6.04 8.36 -4.27
N VAL A 78 -5.22 8.65 -3.25
CA VAL A 78 -4.25 7.69 -2.69
C VAL A 78 -4.97 6.49 -2.08
N SER A 79 -6.11 6.72 -1.40
CA SER A 79 -6.92 5.62 -0.84
C SER A 79 -7.50 4.73 -1.91
N VAL A 80 -8.03 5.32 -2.99
CA VAL A 80 -8.56 4.56 -4.13
C VAL A 80 -7.46 3.68 -4.72
N VAL A 81 -6.24 4.18 -4.88
CA VAL A 81 -5.10 3.38 -5.37
C VAL A 81 -4.83 2.20 -4.45
N TRP A 82 -4.69 2.41 -3.14
CA TRP A 82 -4.44 1.31 -2.19
C TRP A 82 -5.59 0.31 -2.13
N ILE A 83 -6.84 0.77 -2.18
CA ILE A 83 -8.02 -0.11 -2.18
C ILE A 83 -8.07 -0.91 -3.48
N LEU A 84 -7.81 -0.31 -4.63
CA LEU A 84 -7.76 -1.03 -5.91
C LEU A 84 -6.70 -2.11 -5.89
N LEU A 85 -5.49 -1.81 -5.41
CA LEU A 85 -4.42 -2.81 -5.26
C LEU A 85 -4.85 -3.95 -4.33
N ALA A 86 -5.47 -3.64 -3.19
CA ALA A 86 -5.93 -4.63 -2.21
C ALA A 86 -7.08 -5.49 -2.76
N VAL A 87 -8.04 -4.90 -3.46
CA VAL A 87 -9.15 -5.62 -4.11
C VAL A 87 -8.62 -6.49 -5.24
N THR A 88 -7.69 -5.99 -6.06
CA THR A 88 -7.03 -6.79 -7.10
C THR A 88 -6.32 -8.00 -6.48
N ASN A 89 -5.56 -7.80 -5.40
CA ASN A 89 -4.94 -8.90 -4.67
C ASN A 89 -5.96 -9.92 -4.14
N PHE A 90 -7.09 -9.43 -3.58
CA PHE A 90 -8.17 -10.30 -3.12
C PHE A 90 -8.72 -11.17 -4.26
N VAL A 91 -9.04 -10.57 -5.41
CA VAL A 91 -9.57 -11.27 -6.59
C VAL A 91 -8.54 -12.27 -7.11
N VAL A 92 -7.28 -11.88 -7.22
CA VAL A 92 -6.18 -12.75 -7.66
C VAL A 92 -6.03 -13.95 -6.72
N LEU A 93 -6.09 -13.74 -5.40
CA LEU A 93 -6.02 -14.82 -4.41
C LEU A 93 -7.26 -15.73 -4.40
N CYS A 94 -8.39 -15.31 -4.97
CA CYS A 94 -9.54 -16.18 -5.21
C CYS A 94 -9.32 -17.10 -6.42
N SER A 95 -8.54 -16.65 -7.41
CA SER A 95 -8.31 -17.37 -8.65
C SER A 95 -7.04 -18.23 -8.61
N ARG A 96 -5.99 -17.76 -7.93
CA ARG A 96 -4.71 -18.47 -7.81
C ARG A 96 -4.17 -18.39 -6.38
N LYS A 97 -3.20 -19.26 -6.04
CA LYS A 97 -2.58 -19.29 -4.70
C LYS A 97 -1.54 -18.20 -4.48
N THR A 98 -1.02 -17.57 -5.52
CA THR A 98 0.00 -16.53 -5.45
C THR A 98 -0.65 -15.15 -5.37
N PRO A 99 -0.22 -14.25 -4.46
CA PRO A 99 -0.74 -12.91 -4.35
C PRO A 99 -0.36 -12.02 -5.54
N PHE A 100 -1.04 -10.88 -5.64
CA PHE A 100 -0.80 -9.85 -6.65
C PHE A 100 0.52 -9.12 -6.36
N THR A 101 1.35 -8.99 -7.39
CA THR A 101 2.65 -8.33 -7.35
C THR A 101 2.76 -7.23 -8.41
N ALA A 102 3.79 -6.39 -8.33
CA ALA A 102 4.06 -5.39 -9.35
C ALA A 102 4.34 -6.02 -10.73
N MET A 103 4.85 -7.26 -10.78
CA MET A 103 5.06 -7.98 -12.03
C MET A 103 3.74 -8.27 -12.77
N ASP A 104 2.66 -8.51 -12.03
CA ASP A 104 1.34 -8.73 -12.63
C ASP A 104 0.82 -7.47 -13.37
N ILE A 105 1.29 -6.28 -12.99
CA ILE A 105 0.94 -5.03 -13.70
C ILE A 105 1.52 -5.01 -15.11
N TYR A 106 2.72 -5.57 -15.32
CA TYR A 106 3.32 -5.69 -16.64
C TYR A 106 2.61 -6.70 -17.53
N LEU A 107 1.92 -7.68 -16.93
CA LEU A 107 1.13 -8.70 -17.63
C LEU A 107 -0.33 -8.27 -17.87
N ILE A 108 -0.67 -6.99 -17.60
CA ILE A 108 -2.05 -6.51 -17.66
C ILE A 108 -2.65 -6.63 -19.08
N GLU A 109 -1.83 -6.49 -20.13
CA GLU A 109 -2.28 -6.66 -21.52
C GLU A 109 -2.76 -8.08 -21.78
N ASP A 110 -2.04 -9.09 -21.28
CA ASP A 110 -2.42 -10.48 -21.40
C ASP A 110 -3.61 -10.82 -20.50
N ALA A 111 -3.67 -10.23 -19.31
CA ALA A 111 -4.82 -10.37 -18.42
C ALA A 111 -6.10 -9.83 -19.07
N ILE A 112 -6.05 -8.67 -19.74
CA ILE A 112 -7.22 -8.07 -20.44
C ILE A 112 -7.75 -9.01 -21.54
N LYS A 113 -6.88 -9.68 -22.28
CA LYS A 113 -7.28 -10.64 -23.34
C LYS A 113 -8.02 -11.86 -22.77
N VAL A 114 -7.74 -12.22 -21.52
CA VAL A 114 -8.30 -13.38 -20.85
C VAL A 114 -9.58 -13.05 -20.05
N ILE A 115 -9.80 -11.79 -19.70
CA ILE A 115 -10.99 -11.32 -18.96
C ILE A 115 -12.31 -11.85 -19.58
N PRO A 116 -12.56 -11.79 -20.91
CA PRO A 116 -13.81 -12.26 -21.50
C PRO A 116 -14.08 -13.77 -21.33
N VAL A 117 -13.04 -14.54 -21.01
CA VAL A 117 -13.15 -15.98 -20.75
C VAL A 117 -13.73 -16.27 -19.36
N TYR A 118 -13.46 -15.37 -18.39
CA TYR A 118 -13.86 -15.55 -16.98
C TYR A 118 -15.08 -14.71 -16.58
N LEU A 119 -15.33 -13.59 -17.26
CA LEU A 119 -16.40 -12.69 -16.93
C LEU A 119 -17.45 -12.67 -18.05
N ASN A 120 -18.72 -12.71 -17.66
CA ASN A 120 -19.79 -12.51 -18.61
C ASN A 120 -19.95 -11.01 -18.95
N VAL A 121 -20.63 -10.71 -20.06
CA VAL A 121 -20.82 -9.35 -20.57
C VAL A 121 -21.42 -8.41 -19.53
N PHE A 122 -22.37 -8.90 -18.71
CA PHE A 122 -23.01 -8.10 -17.65
C PHE A 122 -22.02 -7.69 -16.56
N GLN A 123 -21.17 -8.62 -16.12
CA GLN A 123 -20.11 -8.35 -15.13
C GLN A 123 -19.08 -7.34 -15.67
N MET A 124 -18.71 -7.46 -16.94
CA MET A 124 -17.82 -6.49 -17.60
C MET A 124 -18.42 -5.09 -17.63
N ILE A 125 -19.69 -4.95 -18.01
CA ILE A 125 -20.40 -3.67 -18.01
C ILE A 125 -20.43 -3.07 -16.61
N LEU A 126 -20.73 -3.88 -15.58
CA LEU A 126 -20.79 -3.42 -14.19
C LEU A 126 -19.43 -2.92 -13.70
N ILE A 127 -18.34 -3.59 -14.05
CA ILE A 127 -16.98 -3.14 -13.72
C ILE A 127 -16.66 -1.82 -14.40
N VAL A 128 -16.96 -1.69 -15.70
CA VAL A 128 -16.72 -0.44 -16.46
C VAL A 128 -17.50 0.72 -15.84
N LEU A 129 -18.77 0.50 -15.48
CA LEU A 129 -19.61 1.52 -14.82
C LEU A 129 -19.05 1.90 -13.44
N ALA A 130 -18.59 0.93 -12.65
CA ALA A 130 -17.99 1.19 -11.34
C ALA A 130 -16.69 2.02 -11.45
N VAL A 131 -15.84 1.70 -12.42
CA VAL A 131 -14.61 2.46 -12.70
C VAL A 131 -14.96 3.88 -13.19
N ALA A 132 -15.90 4.01 -14.12
CA ALA A 132 -16.34 5.31 -14.62
C ALA A 132 -16.94 6.19 -13.51
N ALA A 133 -17.77 5.62 -12.63
CA ALA A 133 -18.32 6.33 -11.47
C ALA A 133 -17.22 6.76 -10.48
N GLY A 134 -16.22 5.91 -10.25
CA GLY A 134 -15.05 6.25 -9.42
C GLY A 134 -14.27 7.43 -9.99
N ILE A 135 -13.97 7.39 -11.28
CA ILE A 135 -13.27 8.49 -11.99
C ILE A 135 -14.11 9.77 -11.92
N ALA A 136 -15.41 9.69 -12.21
CA ALA A 136 -16.32 10.84 -12.15
C ALA A 136 -16.36 11.45 -10.73
N GLY A 137 -16.38 10.60 -9.70
CA GLY A 137 -16.31 11.04 -8.30
C GLY A 137 -15.00 11.77 -7.96
N LEU A 138 -13.87 11.26 -8.43
CA LEU A 138 -12.57 11.92 -8.25
C LEU A 138 -12.51 13.27 -9.00
N VAL A 139 -13.01 13.33 -10.22
CA VAL A 139 -13.10 14.57 -11.01
C VAL A 139 -14.02 15.59 -10.32
N TRP A 140 -15.15 15.13 -9.79
CA TRP A 140 -16.06 15.99 -9.02
C TRP A 140 -15.39 16.54 -7.76
N LEU A 141 -14.67 15.71 -7.01
CA LEU A 141 -13.88 16.15 -5.84
C LEU A 141 -12.76 17.12 -6.23
N TRP A 142 -12.15 16.93 -7.39
CA TRP A 142 -11.16 17.87 -7.92
C TRP A 142 -11.78 19.24 -8.24
N ILE A 143 -12.95 19.28 -8.82
CA ILE A 143 -13.62 20.52 -9.24
C ILE A 143 -14.27 21.23 -8.04
N LYS A 144 -15.04 20.48 -7.22
CA LYS A 144 -15.89 21.04 -6.15
C LYS A 144 -15.36 20.81 -4.73
N GLY A 145 -14.31 19.99 -4.55
CA GLY A 145 -13.76 19.69 -3.23
C GLY A 145 -13.19 20.92 -2.53
N PRO A 146 -13.18 20.90 -1.19
CA PRO A 146 -12.70 22.02 -0.38
C PRO A 146 -11.22 22.32 -0.68
N LYS A 147 -10.94 23.60 -0.90
CA LYS A 147 -9.57 24.11 -1.04
C LYS A 147 -9.14 24.71 0.28
N GLN A 148 -8.00 24.27 0.78
CA GLN A 148 -7.39 24.90 1.94
C GLN A 148 -6.75 26.22 1.50
N GLN A 149 -7.07 27.29 2.22
CA GLN A 149 -6.56 28.64 1.91
C GLN A 149 -5.19 28.93 2.55
N GLU A 150 -4.70 28.05 3.40
CA GLU A 150 -3.41 28.22 4.05
C GLU A 150 -2.25 28.15 3.05
N LYS A 151 -1.29 29.06 3.22
CA LYS A 151 -0.06 29.06 2.40
C LYS A 151 0.76 27.82 2.68
N ILE A 152 0.97 26.99 1.66
CA ILE A 152 1.85 25.83 1.74
C ILE A 152 3.31 26.30 1.66
N HIS A 153 4.08 26.03 2.71
CA HIS A 153 5.52 26.24 2.69
C HIS A 153 6.20 25.02 2.04
N TYR A 154 6.22 24.98 0.70
CA TYR A 154 6.71 23.82 -0.08
C TYR A 154 8.05 23.29 0.40
N ILE A 155 9.06 24.14 0.63
CA ILE A 155 10.39 23.70 1.09
C ILE A 155 10.30 22.93 2.41
N ARG A 156 9.61 23.53 3.42
CA ARG A 156 9.45 22.87 4.73
C ARG A 156 8.66 21.56 4.61
N THR A 157 7.66 21.53 3.76
CA THR A 157 6.81 20.34 3.53
C THR A 157 7.60 19.24 2.84
N THR A 158 8.36 19.57 1.79
CA THR A 158 9.22 18.60 1.10
C THR A 158 10.28 18.03 2.04
N VAL A 159 10.89 18.85 2.89
CA VAL A 159 11.85 18.38 3.91
C VAL A 159 11.18 17.43 4.90
N LYS A 160 9.95 17.70 5.36
CA LYS A 160 9.20 16.79 6.25
C LYS A 160 8.92 15.44 5.57
N ILE A 161 8.51 15.46 4.31
CA ILE A 161 8.26 14.22 3.52
C ILE A 161 9.57 13.46 3.32
N GLY A 162 10.66 14.14 2.98
CA GLY A 162 11.98 13.52 2.85
C GLY A 162 12.47 12.89 4.15
N LEU A 163 12.26 13.56 5.29
CA LEU A 163 12.59 13.02 6.61
C LEU A 163 11.75 11.78 6.95
N LEU A 164 10.44 11.81 6.63
CA LEU A 164 9.56 10.66 6.81
C LEU A 164 9.99 9.46 5.96
N LEU A 165 10.40 9.72 4.71
CA LEU A 165 10.91 8.69 3.81
C LEU A 165 12.22 8.11 4.33
N LEU A 166 13.16 8.94 4.78
CA LEU A 166 14.41 8.50 5.40
C LEU A 166 14.14 7.68 6.68
N CYS A 167 13.19 8.10 7.49
CA CYS A 167 12.75 7.33 8.67
C CYS A 167 12.20 5.95 8.26
N CYS A 168 11.36 5.89 7.21
CA CYS A 168 10.83 4.64 6.70
C CYS A 168 11.96 3.72 6.20
N MET A 169 12.94 4.24 5.45
CA MET A 169 14.10 3.47 4.99
C MET A 169 14.95 2.97 6.18
N GLY A 170 15.18 3.80 7.19
CA GLY A 170 15.89 3.41 8.42
C GLY A 170 15.18 2.29 9.18
N VAL A 171 13.84 2.40 9.33
CA VAL A 171 13.04 1.33 9.94
C VAL A 171 13.09 0.06 9.12
N THR A 172 13.01 0.14 7.79
CA THR A 172 13.14 -1.02 6.89
C THR A 172 14.48 -1.72 7.12
N HIS A 173 15.57 -0.96 7.11
CA HIS A 173 16.91 -1.50 7.32
C HIS A 173 17.05 -2.16 8.70
N PHE A 174 16.53 -1.52 9.73
CA PHE A 174 16.53 -2.07 11.10
C PHE A 174 15.74 -3.38 11.18
N LEU A 175 14.54 -3.45 10.58
CA LEU A 175 13.71 -4.66 10.59
C LEU A 175 14.33 -5.80 9.78
N LEU A 176 15.08 -5.50 8.71
CA LEU A 176 15.87 -6.48 7.96
C LEU A 176 17.03 -7.02 8.81
N LEU A 177 17.77 -6.15 9.50
CA LEU A 177 18.89 -6.56 10.39
C LEU A 177 18.42 -7.43 11.54
N THR A 178 17.24 -7.16 12.10
CA THR A 178 16.67 -7.96 13.20
C THR A 178 16.01 -9.25 12.71
N GLY A 179 15.95 -9.50 11.39
CA GLY A 179 15.26 -10.65 10.82
C GLY A 179 13.75 -10.64 10.99
N THR A 180 13.16 -9.49 11.43
CA THR A 180 11.70 -9.34 11.59
C THR A 180 10.99 -9.36 10.23
N ILE A 181 11.64 -8.83 9.18
CA ILE A 181 11.20 -8.92 7.79
C ILE A 181 12.32 -9.52 6.94
N SER A 182 11.97 -10.08 5.79
CA SER A 182 12.93 -10.61 4.82
C SER A 182 12.74 -9.92 3.48
N SER A 183 13.82 -9.67 2.77
CA SER A 183 13.77 -9.19 1.37
C SER A 183 13.54 -10.34 0.39
N TYR A 184 13.90 -11.57 0.78
CA TYR A 184 13.69 -12.76 -0.03
C TYR A 184 12.45 -13.53 0.45
N PHE A 185 11.55 -13.85 -0.47
CA PHE A 185 10.30 -14.57 -0.19
C PHE A 185 10.34 -15.95 -0.83
N GLY A 186 10.73 -16.97 -0.07
CA GLY A 186 10.69 -18.35 -0.53
C GLY A 186 9.27 -18.83 -0.87
N ASN A 187 8.26 -18.35 -0.13
CA ASN A 187 6.85 -18.53 -0.44
C ASN A 187 6.12 -17.19 -0.34
N LEU A 188 5.72 -16.67 -1.50
CA LEU A 188 5.10 -15.35 -1.63
C LEU A 188 3.78 -15.24 -0.86
N ALA A 189 2.94 -16.29 -0.89
CA ALA A 189 1.65 -16.28 -0.18
C ALA A 189 1.83 -16.22 1.35
N ASN A 190 2.83 -16.92 1.88
CA ASN A 190 3.15 -16.84 3.29
C ASN A 190 3.76 -15.49 3.68
N ALA A 191 4.61 -14.92 2.82
CA ALA A 191 5.19 -13.60 3.05
C ALA A 191 4.12 -12.51 3.17
N TYR A 192 3.14 -12.49 2.27
CA TYR A 192 2.02 -11.52 2.32
C TYR A 192 1.16 -11.68 3.57
N LYS A 193 0.97 -12.91 4.07
CA LYS A 193 0.27 -13.16 5.33
C LYS A 193 1.09 -12.75 6.55
N GLN A 194 2.40 -12.99 6.51
CA GLN A 194 3.30 -12.73 7.64
C GLN A 194 3.68 -11.25 7.74
N TYR A 195 4.17 -10.65 6.65
CA TYR A 195 4.75 -9.30 6.65
C TYR A 195 3.73 -8.21 6.31
N GLY A 196 2.60 -8.55 5.68
CA GLY A 196 1.56 -7.63 5.26
C GLY A 196 1.67 -7.20 3.81
N PHE A 197 0.54 -6.70 3.29
CA PHE A 197 0.39 -6.37 1.86
C PHE A 197 1.26 -5.19 1.45
N ALA A 198 1.23 -4.07 2.22
CA ALA A 198 1.91 -2.85 1.82
C ALA A 198 3.42 -3.06 1.69
N TYR A 199 4.04 -3.79 2.61
CA TYR A 199 5.46 -4.12 2.53
C TYR A 199 5.78 -5.03 1.34
N CYS A 200 5.11 -6.17 1.22
CA CYS A 200 5.42 -7.15 0.18
C CYS A 200 5.17 -6.59 -1.23
N PHE A 201 4.09 -5.81 -1.41
CA PHE A 201 3.82 -5.14 -2.67
C PHE A 201 4.89 -4.10 -2.99
N THR A 202 5.30 -3.28 -2.02
CA THR A 202 6.37 -2.29 -2.21
C THR A 202 7.69 -2.96 -2.56
N CYS A 203 8.03 -4.09 -1.91
CA CYS A 203 9.20 -4.88 -2.30
C CYS A 203 9.11 -5.35 -3.76
N SER A 204 7.94 -5.82 -4.21
CA SER A 204 7.77 -6.26 -5.60
C SER A 204 7.89 -5.13 -6.63
N VAL A 205 7.67 -3.86 -6.21
CA VAL A 205 7.90 -2.67 -7.06
C VAL A 205 9.38 -2.33 -7.15
N VAL A 206 10.09 -2.43 -6.04
CA VAL A 206 11.53 -2.07 -5.94
C VAL A 206 12.40 -3.19 -6.49
N ASP A 207 12.11 -4.41 -6.07
CA ASP A 207 12.83 -5.62 -6.49
C ASP A 207 12.06 -6.26 -7.65
N ARG A 208 12.43 -5.90 -8.86
CA ARG A 208 11.74 -6.33 -10.10
C ARG A 208 11.90 -7.82 -10.42
N GLY A 209 11.99 -8.66 -9.39
CA GLY A 209 11.93 -10.11 -9.46
C GLY A 209 13.24 -10.73 -9.96
N ILE A 210 13.48 -11.96 -9.57
CA ILE A 210 14.65 -12.78 -9.89
C ILE A 210 15.96 -12.03 -9.55
N SER A 211 16.22 -11.86 -8.26
CA SER A 211 17.62 -11.88 -7.85
C SER A 211 18.16 -13.21 -8.35
N ILE A 212 18.95 -13.17 -9.42
CA ILE A 212 19.78 -14.31 -9.80
C ILE A 212 20.50 -14.67 -8.51
N SER A 213 20.15 -15.83 -7.94
CA SER A 213 20.88 -16.34 -6.78
C SER A 213 22.34 -16.35 -7.20
N TYR A 214 23.22 -15.74 -6.41
CA TYR A 214 24.66 -15.78 -6.64
C TYR A 214 25.20 -17.23 -6.70
N GLU A 215 24.37 -18.21 -6.38
CA GLU A 215 24.65 -19.63 -6.45
C GLU A 215 24.61 -20.21 -7.87
N TYR A 216 24.04 -19.51 -8.86
CA TYR A 216 24.08 -19.91 -10.28
C TYR A 216 25.29 -19.34 -10.99
N THR A 217 26.48 -19.55 -10.43
CA THR A 217 27.73 -19.31 -11.19
C THR A 217 27.90 -20.44 -12.21
N PRO A 218 28.52 -20.16 -13.39
CA PRO A 218 28.83 -21.21 -14.37
C PRO A 218 29.60 -22.40 -13.78
N GLU A 219 30.38 -22.13 -12.72
CA GLU A 219 31.11 -23.17 -11.95
C GLU A 219 30.17 -24.08 -11.17
N TYR A 220 29.12 -23.53 -10.55
CA TYR A 220 28.12 -24.34 -9.84
C TYR A 220 27.28 -25.20 -10.81
N VAL A 221 26.89 -24.63 -11.96
CA VAL A 221 26.15 -25.39 -12.99
C VAL A 221 27.01 -26.53 -13.57
N ASN A 222 28.31 -26.29 -13.78
CA ASN A 222 29.24 -27.31 -14.23
C ASN A 222 29.53 -28.38 -13.18
N SER A 223 29.36 -28.12 -11.90
CA SER A 223 29.52 -29.10 -10.82
C SER A 223 28.33 -30.04 -10.66
N LEU A 224 27.18 -29.75 -11.35
CA LEU A 224 25.97 -30.59 -11.32
C LEU A 224 25.89 -31.54 -12.50
N ASN A 225 26.81 -31.46 -13.48
CA ASN A 225 26.97 -32.38 -14.59
C ASN A 225 28.16 -33.35 -14.36
#